data_15eb9a73d75349fd27cdfd01610a48d5
#
_entry.id   15eb9a73d75349fd27cdfd01610a48d5
#
_cell.length_a   1.000
_cell.length_b   1.000
_cell.length_c   1.000
_cell.angle_alpha   90.00
_cell.angle_beta   90.00
_cell.angle_gamma   90.00
#
_symmetry.space_group_name_H-M   'P 1'
#
loop_
_entity.id
_entity.type
_entity.pdbx_description
1 polymer ?
#
loop_
_entity_poly.entity_id
_entity_poly.type
_entity_poly.pdbx_seq_one_letter_code
_entity_poly.pdbx_strand_id
1 'polypeptide(L)'
;MRVLLIATYELGHQPLQLAVPAARLRARGHDVRCRDLQVDAWDPELVAWADCVAFSVPMHTATQIARQAIARVRVQRPELPIAGYGLYGEMLDGIADRVIAGETDAALVAWVEGTEELEGADESGIVHLGRDAAAPGAPLPARDLLPPLDRYAHLVIDGTERTVGYVEASHGCAHRCRHCPVPVVYDGRIRIVEHEAVLADIAQQVDAGARHITFGDPDFLNGVHHSVRVVRAMHERFPDVTFDCTVKVEHVLRHDDVWAEFAASGCLFVVSAFESVDDATLTRLDKGHTAADMARSVAVLREHGIAVRPSWMPFTPWTTLDHIRALLEFVAEHGLVGNVDPVHYTIRLLLPRGSLLLDHPEMQAHLDEYDEARGSYRWHAPDPAIDELQQQLAALVEARVAAGDSIPVVSDAVRAAVGLAPLGLAPTAADDVPRLTESWFCCAEPTALQLDAAAAAPVQSARNSSLVAFQPAASVPSIVKNAAPPS
;
A
#
# COMPACT_ATOMS: atom_id res chain seq x y z
N MET A 1 -23.89 -7.34 -19.58
CA MET A 1 -22.96 -6.31 -20.12
C MET A 1 -21.54 -6.86 -20.13
N ARG A 2 -20.67 -6.29 -20.94
CA ARG A 2 -19.23 -6.55 -20.98
C ARG A 2 -18.55 -5.50 -20.08
N VAL A 3 -18.02 -5.94 -18.94
CA VAL A 3 -17.47 -5.07 -17.90
C VAL A 3 -15.96 -5.26 -17.85
N LEU A 4 -15.20 -4.17 -18.00
CA LEU A 4 -13.76 -4.16 -17.82
C LEU A 4 -13.41 -3.55 -16.45
N LEU A 5 -12.75 -4.34 -15.59
CA LEU A 5 -12.23 -3.89 -14.31
C LEU A 5 -10.71 -3.69 -14.44
N ILE A 6 -10.22 -2.54 -14.00
CA ILE A 6 -8.80 -2.18 -14.11
C ILE A 6 -8.25 -1.83 -12.71
N ALA A 7 -7.25 -2.59 -12.25
CA ALA A 7 -6.38 -2.19 -11.16
C ALA A 7 -5.18 -1.43 -11.72
N THR A 8 -4.69 -0.48 -10.96
CA THR A 8 -3.55 0.32 -11.37
C THR A 8 -2.33 0.05 -10.50
N TYR A 9 -2.52 -0.13 -9.18
CA TYR A 9 -1.46 -0.46 -8.24
C TYR A 9 -2.04 -0.91 -6.89
N GLU A 10 -1.59 -2.05 -6.37
CA GLU A 10 -1.96 -2.59 -5.04
C GLU A 10 -0.73 -3.17 -4.29
N LEU A 11 0.33 -2.37 -4.12
CA LEU A 11 1.54 -2.73 -3.35
C LEU A 11 2.15 -4.09 -3.74
N GLY A 12 2.16 -4.42 -5.01
CA GLY A 12 2.70 -5.70 -5.49
C GLY A 12 1.81 -6.91 -5.22
N HIS A 13 0.61 -6.74 -4.69
CA HIS A 13 -0.31 -7.84 -4.45
C HIS A 13 -1.25 -8.08 -5.63
N GLN A 14 -1.73 -9.33 -5.75
CA GLN A 14 -2.80 -9.64 -6.70
C GLN A 14 -4.09 -8.93 -6.25
N PRO A 15 -4.70 -8.07 -7.10
CA PRO A 15 -5.71 -7.12 -6.67
C PRO A 15 -7.02 -7.78 -6.20
N LEU A 16 -7.21 -7.81 -4.88
CA LEU A 16 -8.46 -8.27 -4.26
C LEU A 16 -9.63 -7.36 -4.66
N GLN A 17 -9.35 -6.06 -4.78
CA GLN A 17 -10.33 -5.05 -5.18
C GLN A 17 -10.82 -5.20 -6.64
N LEU A 18 -10.19 -6.06 -7.45
CA LEU A 18 -10.74 -6.53 -8.73
C LEU A 18 -11.45 -7.87 -8.59
N ALA A 19 -10.82 -8.81 -7.88
CA ALA A 19 -11.28 -10.19 -7.80
C ALA A 19 -12.69 -10.31 -7.17
N VAL A 20 -12.96 -9.55 -6.11
CA VAL A 20 -14.26 -9.59 -5.41
C VAL A 20 -15.39 -9.02 -6.27
N PRO A 21 -15.31 -7.78 -6.80
CA PRO A 21 -16.40 -7.28 -7.66
C PRO A 21 -16.53 -8.06 -8.96
N ALA A 22 -15.44 -8.59 -9.53
CA ALA A 22 -15.51 -9.46 -10.71
C ALA A 22 -16.33 -10.72 -10.45
N ALA A 23 -16.16 -11.36 -9.30
CA ALA A 23 -16.92 -12.54 -8.90
C ALA A 23 -18.42 -12.22 -8.78
N ARG A 24 -18.77 -11.09 -8.17
CA ARG A 24 -20.17 -10.65 -8.01
C ARG A 24 -20.82 -10.33 -9.34
N LEU A 25 -20.14 -9.61 -10.22
CA LEU A 25 -20.64 -9.28 -11.56
C LEU A 25 -20.82 -10.55 -12.41
N ARG A 26 -19.89 -11.50 -12.35
CA ARG A 26 -20.04 -12.81 -13.02
C ARG A 26 -21.24 -13.61 -12.49
N ALA A 27 -21.46 -13.62 -11.18
CA ALA A 27 -22.61 -14.27 -10.56
C ALA A 27 -23.95 -13.66 -11.01
N ARG A 28 -23.95 -12.41 -11.48
CA ARG A 28 -25.10 -11.69 -12.06
C ARG A 28 -25.23 -11.88 -13.58
N GLY A 29 -24.35 -12.68 -14.19
CA GLY A 29 -24.39 -13.00 -15.63
C GLY A 29 -23.73 -11.97 -16.54
N HIS A 30 -22.87 -11.08 -16.00
CA HIS A 30 -22.06 -10.17 -16.81
C HIS A 30 -20.83 -10.89 -17.37
N ASP A 31 -20.37 -10.48 -18.56
CA ASP A 31 -19.08 -10.87 -19.12
C ASP A 31 -18.02 -9.92 -18.57
N VAL A 32 -17.12 -10.41 -17.70
CA VAL A 32 -16.16 -9.60 -16.95
C VAL A 32 -14.76 -9.95 -17.36
N ARG A 33 -13.96 -8.93 -17.65
CA ARG A 33 -12.51 -9.04 -17.83
C ARG A 33 -11.79 -8.11 -16.86
N CYS A 34 -10.65 -8.58 -16.37
CA CYS A 34 -9.79 -7.82 -15.47
C CYS A 34 -8.48 -7.45 -16.18
N ARG A 35 -7.94 -6.29 -15.81
CA ARG A 35 -6.61 -5.87 -16.24
C ARG A 35 -5.88 -5.22 -15.08
N ASP A 36 -4.71 -5.73 -14.74
CA ASP A 36 -3.85 -5.15 -13.73
C ASP A 36 -2.66 -4.47 -14.40
N LEU A 37 -2.64 -3.13 -14.35
CA LEU A 37 -1.61 -2.31 -15.01
C LEU A 37 -0.25 -2.37 -14.28
N GLN A 38 -0.19 -2.91 -13.08
CA GLN A 38 1.08 -3.15 -12.38
C GLN A 38 1.91 -4.25 -13.06
N VAL A 39 1.25 -5.27 -13.58
CA VAL A 39 1.89 -6.45 -14.15
C VAL A 39 1.59 -6.68 -15.62
N ASP A 40 0.58 -6.01 -16.16
CA ASP A 40 0.14 -6.16 -17.54
C ASP A 40 0.25 -4.85 -18.33
N ALA A 41 0.51 -4.95 -19.63
CA ALA A 41 0.48 -3.80 -20.54
C ALA A 41 -0.95 -3.25 -20.72
N TRP A 42 -1.05 -1.98 -21.06
CA TRP A 42 -2.29 -1.39 -21.57
C TRP A 42 -2.78 -2.15 -22.81
N ASP A 43 -4.07 -2.48 -22.84
CA ASP A 43 -4.69 -3.21 -23.94
C ASP A 43 -5.89 -2.42 -24.50
N PRO A 44 -5.73 -1.76 -25.66
CA PRO A 44 -6.80 -1.00 -26.29
C PRO A 44 -7.95 -1.89 -26.80
N GLU A 45 -7.72 -3.19 -27.06
CA GLU A 45 -8.78 -4.09 -27.52
C GLU A 45 -9.79 -4.38 -26.41
N LEU A 46 -9.34 -4.43 -25.14
CA LEU A 46 -10.24 -4.56 -24.01
C LEU A 46 -11.13 -3.33 -23.84
N VAL A 47 -10.60 -2.14 -24.08
CA VAL A 47 -11.39 -0.89 -24.06
C VAL A 47 -12.40 -0.87 -25.20
N ALA A 48 -12.02 -1.33 -26.38
CA ALA A 48 -12.95 -1.45 -27.52
C ALA A 48 -14.05 -2.47 -27.29
N TRP A 49 -13.73 -3.55 -26.56
CA TRP A 49 -14.67 -4.62 -26.24
C TRP A 49 -15.69 -4.20 -25.16
N ALA A 50 -15.33 -3.38 -24.18
CA ALA A 50 -16.13 -3.09 -23.01
C ALA A 50 -17.39 -2.26 -23.30
N ASP A 51 -18.46 -2.50 -22.55
CA ASP A 51 -19.64 -1.64 -22.48
C ASP A 51 -19.50 -0.59 -21.37
N CYS A 52 -18.69 -0.87 -20.34
CA CYS A 52 -18.27 0.07 -19.29
C CYS A 52 -16.93 -0.36 -18.70
N VAL A 53 -16.24 0.58 -18.05
CA VAL A 53 -14.93 0.38 -17.40
C VAL A 53 -14.99 0.87 -15.96
N ALA A 54 -14.40 0.13 -15.02
CA ALA A 54 -14.25 0.59 -13.64
C ALA A 54 -12.79 0.47 -13.17
N PHE A 55 -12.30 1.54 -12.52
CA PHE A 55 -10.92 1.64 -12.02
C PHE A 55 -10.88 1.49 -10.52
N SER A 56 -10.10 0.51 -10.04
CA SER A 56 -9.77 0.35 -8.62
C SER A 56 -8.66 1.32 -8.21
N VAL A 57 -8.90 2.11 -7.17
CA VAL A 57 -7.95 3.08 -6.62
C VAL A 57 -7.86 2.95 -5.10
N PRO A 58 -7.20 1.89 -4.61
CA PRO A 58 -7.10 1.62 -3.18
C PRO A 58 -6.12 2.57 -2.47
N MET A 59 -5.26 3.28 -3.21
CA MET A 59 -4.25 4.16 -2.65
C MET A 59 -3.96 5.36 -3.56
N HIS A 60 -3.24 6.35 -3.02
CA HIS A 60 -2.93 7.60 -3.72
C HIS A 60 -2.16 7.38 -5.02
N THR A 61 -1.11 6.57 -5.01
CA THR A 61 -0.32 6.23 -6.21
C THR A 61 -1.20 5.61 -7.31
N ALA A 62 -2.12 4.72 -6.94
CA ALA A 62 -3.10 4.12 -7.85
C ALA A 62 -3.96 5.17 -8.55
N THR A 63 -4.34 6.24 -7.84
CA THR A 63 -5.15 7.33 -8.41
C THR A 63 -4.43 8.06 -9.54
N GLN A 64 -3.15 8.34 -9.39
CA GLN A 64 -2.38 9.05 -10.43
C GLN A 64 -2.26 8.21 -11.71
N ILE A 65 -2.04 6.90 -11.55
CA ILE A 65 -2.01 5.97 -12.67
C ILE A 65 -3.40 5.85 -13.32
N ALA A 66 -4.46 5.79 -12.51
CA ALA A 66 -5.84 5.75 -13.00
C ALA A 66 -6.19 6.99 -13.85
N ARG A 67 -5.80 8.19 -13.42
CA ARG A 67 -6.02 9.44 -14.20
C ARG A 67 -5.44 9.35 -15.61
N GLN A 68 -4.21 8.84 -15.72
CA GLN A 68 -3.55 8.65 -17.03
C GLN A 68 -4.27 7.59 -17.87
N ALA A 69 -4.67 6.48 -17.25
CA ALA A 69 -5.39 5.40 -17.93
C ALA A 69 -6.79 5.85 -18.38
N ILE A 70 -7.52 6.59 -17.57
CA ILE A 70 -8.82 7.20 -17.92
C ILE A 70 -8.67 8.13 -19.11
N ALA A 71 -7.64 8.97 -19.14
CA ALA A 71 -7.38 9.83 -20.28
C ALA A 71 -7.19 9.04 -21.58
N ARG A 72 -6.51 7.88 -21.54
CA ARG A 72 -6.38 6.97 -22.70
C ARG A 72 -7.73 6.39 -23.12
N VAL A 73 -8.57 5.98 -22.17
CA VAL A 73 -9.94 5.50 -22.46
C VAL A 73 -10.74 6.60 -23.15
N ARG A 74 -10.71 7.85 -22.64
CA ARG A 74 -11.45 8.97 -23.22
C ARG A 74 -10.99 9.33 -24.63
N VAL A 75 -9.71 9.20 -24.93
CA VAL A 75 -9.20 9.40 -26.30
C VAL A 75 -9.74 8.32 -27.25
N GLN A 76 -9.83 7.07 -26.81
CA GLN A 76 -10.26 5.94 -27.65
C GLN A 76 -11.80 5.84 -27.73
N ARG A 77 -12.49 6.02 -26.62
CA ARG A 77 -13.94 5.86 -26.44
C ARG A 77 -14.49 6.98 -25.55
N PRO A 78 -14.72 8.20 -26.07
CA PRO A 78 -15.15 9.36 -25.27
C PRO A 78 -16.41 9.12 -24.44
N GLU A 79 -17.37 8.36 -24.98
CA GLU A 79 -18.68 8.10 -24.37
C GLU A 79 -18.73 6.80 -23.53
N LEU A 80 -17.62 6.08 -23.39
CA LEU A 80 -17.62 4.85 -22.62
C LEU A 80 -17.83 5.18 -21.12
N PRO A 81 -18.87 4.62 -20.46
CA PRO A 81 -19.08 4.86 -19.04
C PRO A 81 -17.87 4.41 -18.19
N ILE A 82 -17.40 5.29 -17.32
CA ILE A 82 -16.25 5.05 -16.43
C ILE A 82 -16.67 5.26 -14.99
N ALA A 83 -16.39 4.28 -14.13
CA ALA A 83 -16.46 4.42 -12.69
C ALA A 83 -15.05 4.41 -12.06
N GLY A 84 -14.88 5.17 -10.99
CA GLY A 84 -13.74 5.06 -10.07
C GLY A 84 -14.22 4.54 -8.72
N TYR A 85 -13.49 3.59 -8.10
CA TYR A 85 -13.90 3.02 -6.82
C TYR A 85 -12.70 2.68 -5.93
N GLY A 86 -12.97 2.48 -4.64
CA GLY A 86 -11.97 2.16 -3.62
C GLY A 86 -11.72 3.32 -2.66
N LEU A 87 -10.73 3.15 -1.78
CA LEU A 87 -10.43 4.08 -0.69
C LEU A 87 -10.15 5.52 -1.16
N TYR A 88 -9.57 5.66 -2.35
CA TYR A 88 -9.28 6.95 -2.98
C TYR A 88 -10.17 7.24 -4.21
N GLY A 89 -11.28 6.53 -4.35
CA GLY A 89 -12.22 6.69 -5.47
C GLY A 89 -12.66 8.13 -5.69
N GLU A 90 -12.94 8.88 -4.60
CA GLU A 90 -13.34 10.30 -4.63
C GLU A 90 -12.35 11.21 -5.36
N MET A 91 -11.08 10.85 -5.42
CA MET A 91 -10.06 11.61 -6.14
C MET A 91 -10.22 11.55 -7.67
N LEU A 92 -11.12 10.71 -8.17
CA LEU A 92 -11.49 10.66 -9.59
C LEU A 92 -12.77 11.46 -9.90
N ASP A 93 -13.30 12.21 -8.92
CA ASP A 93 -14.44 13.11 -9.15
C ASP A 93 -14.13 14.13 -10.25
N GLY A 94 -15.10 14.37 -11.12
CA GLY A 94 -14.92 15.22 -12.31
C GLY A 94 -14.08 14.60 -13.44
N ILE A 95 -13.53 13.38 -13.26
CA ILE A 95 -12.74 12.64 -14.26
C ILE A 95 -13.46 11.36 -14.69
N ALA A 96 -13.98 10.59 -13.75
CA ALA A 96 -14.88 9.48 -13.97
C ALA A 96 -16.34 9.95 -14.00
N ASP A 97 -17.23 9.20 -14.65
CA ASP A 97 -18.67 9.52 -14.71
C ASP A 97 -19.36 9.15 -13.39
N ARG A 98 -18.79 8.21 -12.64
CA ARG A 98 -19.26 7.77 -11.34
C ARG A 98 -18.08 7.53 -10.39
N VAL A 99 -18.25 7.95 -9.15
CA VAL A 99 -17.31 7.69 -8.06
C VAL A 99 -18.03 6.86 -6.99
N ILE A 100 -17.38 5.82 -6.50
CA ILE A 100 -17.88 4.90 -5.49
C ILE A 100 -16.83 4.78 -4.39
N ALA A 101 -17.15 5.27 -3.19
CA ALA A 101 -16.26 5.19 -2.03
C ALA A 101 -16.76 4.15 -1.01
N GLY A 102 -15.89 3.71 -0.12
CA GLY A 102 -16.23 2.75 0.93
C GLY A 102 -16.32 1.31 0.44
N GLU A 103 -17.33 0.58 0.91
CA GLU A 103 -17.64 -0.77 0.44
C GLU A 103 -18.22 -0.71 -0.97
N THR A 104 -17.46 -1.19 -1.93
CA THR A 104 -17.70 -0.84 -3.34
C THR A 104 -18.51 -1.87 -4.11
N ASP A 105 -18.58 -3.11 -3.65
CA ASP A 105 -19.04 -4.24 -4.44
C ASP A 105 -20.50 -4.14 -4.91
N ALA A 106 -21.44 -3.88 -3.99
CA ALA A 106 -22.85 -3.79 -4.36
C ALA A 106 -23.14 -2.52 -5.16
N ALA A 107 -22.46 -1.41 -4.82
CA ALA A 107 -22.61 -0.15 -5.53
C ALA A 107 -22.06 -0.25 -6.97
N LEU A 108 -20.97 -0.97 -7.17
CA LEU A 108 -20.43 -1.22 -8.51
C LEU A 108 -21.38 -2.10 -9.35
N VAL A 109 -21.95 -3.15 -8.74
CA VAL A 109 -22.99 -3.99 -9.40
C VAL A 109 -24.19 -3.15 -9.77
N ALA A 110 -24.74 -2.33 -8.86
CA ALA A 110 -25.87 -1.45 -9.12
C ALA A 110 -25.59 -0.45 -10.25
N TRP A 111 -24.38 0.14 -10.28
CA TRP A 111 -23.98 1.02 -11.35
C TRP A 111 -23.93 0.31 -12.71
N VAL A 112 -23.39 -0.90 -12.78
CA VAL A 112 -23.31 -1.71 -14.01
C VAL A 112 -24.72 -2.09 -14.50
N GLU A 113 -25.65 -2.39 -13.58
CA GLU A 113 -27.04 -2.78 -13.91
C GLU A 113 -27.96 -1.58 -14.17
N GLY A 114 -27.49 -0.35 -13.94
CA GLY A 114 -28.29 0.88 -14.09
C GLY A 114 -29.42 0.97 -13.05
N THR A 115 -29.26 0.30 -11.92
CA THR A 115 -30.20 0.36 -10.79
C THR A 115 -29.72 1.46 -9.83
N GLU A 116 -30.53 2.53 -9.66
CA GLU A 116 -30.16 3.66 -8.81
C GLU A 116 -30.33 3.43 -7.30
N GLU A 117 -30.82 2.28 -6.88
CA GLU A 117 -30.98 1.95 -5.46
C GLU A 117 -29.63 1.61 -4.82
N LEU A 118 -28.87 2.66 -4.51
CA LEU A 118 -27.76 2.61 -3.56
C LEU A 118 -28.37 2.64 -2.16
N GLU A 119 -28.86 1.50 -1.66
CA GLU A 119 -29.26 1.39 -0.26
C GLU A 119 -28.05 1.76 0.62
N GLY A 120 -28.15 2.85 1.36
CA GLY A 120 -27.20 3.25 2.39
C GLY A 120 -26.17 4.30 1.99
N ALA A 121 -26.30 4.99 0.85
CA ALA A 121 -25.54 6.20 0.61
C ALA A 121 -25.96 7.30 1.61
N ASP A 122 -25.03 7.90 2.30
CA ASP A 122 -25.28 9.12 3.05
C ASP A 122 -25.29 10.34 2.10
N GLU A 123 -25.56 11.52 2.66
CA GLU A 123 -25.60 12.78 1.88
C GLU A 123 -24.27 13.13 1.20
N SER A 124 -23.16 12.47 1.59
CA SER A 124 -21.82 12.62 0.99
C SER A 124 -21.57 11.67 -0.19
N GLY A 125 -22.50 10.76 -0.51
CA GLY A 125 -22.35 9.73 -1.55
C GLY A 125 -21.53 8.52 -1.13
N ILE A 126 -21.14 8.41 0.14
CA ILE A 126 -20.46 7.25 0.70
C ILE A 126 -21.46 6.14 0.89
N VAL A 127 -21.28 5.03 0.16
CA VAL A 127 -22.14 3.87 0.28
C VAL A 127 -21.72 3.03 1.49
N HIS A 128 -22.52 3.09 2.56
CA HIS A 128 -22.41 2.17 3.69
C HIS A 128 -23.15 0.88 3.35
N LEU A 129 -22.49 -0.04 2.68
CA LEU A 129 -23.09 -1.34 2.41
C LEU A 129 -23.26 -2.11 3.72
N GLY A 130 -24.50 -2.46 3.99
CA GLY A 130 -24.87 -3.33 5.06
C GLY A 130 -24.19 -4.69 4.96
N ARG A 131 -24.47 -5.56 5.92
CA ARG A 131 -23.89 -6.87 6.21
C ARG A 131 -23.82 -7.89 5.09
N ASP A 132 -24.23 -7.55 3.86
CA ASP A 132 -24.45 -8.49 2.75
C ASP A 132 -23.15 -8.96 2.07
N ALA A 133 -22.04 -8.26 2.27
CA ALA A 133 -20.74 -8.73 1.78
C ALA A 133 -20.27 -10.03 2.48
N ALA A 134 -20.79 -10.28 3.68
CA ALA A 134 -20.54 -11.49 4.46
C ALA A 134 -21.68 -12.50 4.38
N ALA A 135 -22.63 -12.36 3.43
CA ALA A 135 -23.75 -13.30 3.31
C ALA A 135 -23.26 -14.72 3.02
N PRO A 136 -23.82 -15.74 3.68
CA PRO A 136 -23.53 -17.13 3.33
C PRO A 136 -23.80 -17.38 1.83
N GLY A 137 -22.77 -17.83 1.11
CA GLY A 137 -22.86 -18.07 -0.34
C GLY A 137 -22.42 -16.89 -1.21
N ALA A 138 -21.75 -15.87 -0.66
CA ALA A 138 -21.05 -14.88 -1.47
C ALA A 138 -20.04 -15.58 -2.40
N PRO A 139 -19.93 -15.18 -3.68
CA PRO A 139 -18.99 -15.82 -4.59
C PRO A 139 -17.55 -15.57 -4.11
N LEU A 140 -16.69 -16.59 -4.23
CA LEU A 140 -15.26 -16.45 -3.97
C LEU A 140 -14.65 -15.43 -4.93
N PRO A 141 -13.61 -14.70 -4.51
CA PRO A 141 -12.89 -13.77 -5.38
C PRO A 141 -12.47 -14.45 -6.70
N ALA A 142 -12.74 -13.81 -7.83
CA ALA A 142 -12.48 -14.34 -9.16
C ALA A 142 -10.99 -14.24 -9.53
N ARG A 143 -10.14 -14.93 -8.77
CA ARG A 143 -8.67 -14.96 -8.94
C ARG A 143 -8.26 -15.50 -10.31
N ASP A 144 -9.10 -16.33 -10.92
CA ASP A 144 -8.93 -16.89 -12.25
C ASP A 144 -8.94 -15.84 -13.38
N LEU A 145 -9.44 -14.64 -13.12
CA LEU A 145 -9.44 -13.51 -14.07
C LEU A 145 -8.19 -12.63 -13.96
N LEU A 146 -7.31 -12.91 -13.01
CA LEU A 146 -6.12 -12.12 -12.72
C LEU A 146 -4.84 -12.85 -13.19
N PRO A 147 -3.74 -12.14 -13.42
CA PRO A 147 -2.45 -12.75 -13.64
C PRO A 147 -2.07 -13.72 -12.51
N PRO A 148 -1.28 -14.78 -12.80
CA PRO A 148 -0.87 -15.74 -11.78
C PRO A 148 0.00 -15.12 -10.69
N LEU A 149 -0.03 -15.72 -9.48
CA LEU A 149 0.60 -15.17 -8.27
C LEU A 149 2.12 -14.97 -8.39
N ASP A 150 2.80 -15.75 -9.23
CA ASP A 150 4.25 -15.65 -9.46
C ASP A 150 4.67 -14.37 -10.20
N ARG A 151 3.71 -13.57 -10.68
CA ARG A 151 3.94 -12.26 -11.29
C ARG A 151 3.90 -11.09 -10.29
N TYR A 152 3.56 -11.36 -9.05
CA TYR A 152 3.40 -10.39 -7.99
C TYR A 152 4.56 -10.43 -6.98
N ALA A 153 4.45 -9.70 -5.88
CA ALA A 153 5.45 -9.68 -4.83
C ALA A 153 5.70 -11.08 -4.24
N HIS A 154 6.94 -11.34 -3.86
CA HIS A 154 7.37 -12.56 -3.20
C HIS A 154 7.87 -12.26 -1.80
N LEU A 155 7.75 -13.21 -0.90
CA LEU A 155 8.44 -13.19 0.37
C LEU A 155 9.90 -13.62 0.15
N VAL A 156 10.83 -12.82 0.64
CA VAL A 156 12.25 -13.15 0.69
C VAL A 156 12.64 -13.42 2.15
N ILE A 157 13.20 -14.58 2.39
CA ILE A 157 13.74 -14.99 3.70
C ILE A 157 14.85 -16.03 3.47
N ASP A 158 15.99 -15.88 4.17
CA ASP A 158 17.15 -16.78 4.08
C ASP A 158 17.61 -17.01 2.63
N GLY A 159 17.56 -15.99 1.79
CA GLY A 159 17.94 -16.06 0.38
C GLY A 159 16.98 -16.89 -0.49
N THR A 160 15.82 -17.29 0.03
CA THR A 160 14.76 -17.98 -0.72
C THR A 160 13.57 -17.08 -0.99
N GLU A 161 12.94 -17.28 -2.15
CA GLU A 161 11.69 -16.60 -2.51
C GLU A 161 10.50 -17.55 -2.38
N ARG A 162 9.38 -17.04 -1.85
CA ARG A 162 8.10 -17.76 -1.75
C ARG A 162 6.99 -16.94 -2.38
N THR A 163 6.13 -17.61 -3.13
CA THR A 163 4.93 -16.98 -3.69
C THR A 163 3.99 -16.53 -2.56
N VAL A 164 3.48 -15.31 -2.69
CA VAL A 164 2.62 -14.67 -1.69
C VAL A 164 1.18 -14.58 -2.20
N GLY A 165 0.23 -14.95 -1.35
CA GLY A 165 -1.18 -14.64 -1.50
C GLY A 165 -1.57 -13.42 -0.66
N TYR A 166 -2.68 -12.78 -1.02
CA TYR A 166 -3.19 -11.60 -0.32
C TYR A 166 -4.67 -11.78 0.01
N VAL A 167 -5.05 -11.59 1.26
CA VAL A 167 -6.43 -11.66 1.72
C VAL A 167 -6.73 -10.54 2.72
N GLU A 168 -8.00 -10.18 2.86
CA GLU A 168 -8.49 -9.30 3.91
C GLU A 168 -9.52 -10.06 4.75
N ALA A 169 -9.31 -10.10 6.06
CA ALA A 169 -10.24 -10.69 7.02
C ALA A 169 -11.22 -9.64 7.57
N SER A 170 -10.87 -8.35 7.43
CA SER A 170 -11.72 -7.23 7.78
C SER A 170 -11.39 -6.00 6.93
N HIS A 171 -12.39 -5.12 6.75
CA HIS A 171 -12.24 -3.80 6.13
C HIS A 171 -12.47 -2.71 7.17
N GLY A 172 -11.91 -1.52 6.92
CA GLY A 172 -12.02 -0.39 7.83
C GLY A 172 -11.12 -0.51 9.05
N CYS A 173 -11.19 0.47 9.94
CA CYS A 173 -10.35 0.53 11.14
C CYS A 173 -11.10 1.21 12.28
N ALA A 174 -10.99 0.69 13.50
CA ALA A 174 -11.58 1.29 14.70
C ALA A 174 -10.88 2.59 15.15
N HIS A 175 -9.65 2.80 14.68
CA HIS A 175 -8.86 3.98 15.02
C HIS A 175 -9.17 5.16 14.09
N ARG A 176 -8.89 6.36 14.59
CA ARG A 176 -9.14 7.62 13.88
C ARG A 176 -7.85 8.43 13.70
N CYS A 177 -6.75 7.76 13.32
CA CYS A 177 -5.48 8.43 13.03
C CYS A 177 -5.69 9.50 11.96
N ARG A 178 -5.31 10.76 12.24
CA ARG A 178 -5.73 11.91 11.43
C ARG A 178 -5.12 12.00 10.04
N HIS A 179 -3.96 11.39 9.82
CA HIS A 179 -3.31 11.34 8.51
C HIS A 179 -3.83 10.19 7.63
N CYS A 180 -4.51 9.21 8.23
CA CYS A 180 -4.94 8.00 7.55
C CYS A 180 -6.27 8.22 6.80
N PRO A 181 -6.42 7.77 5.55
CA PRO A 181 -7.66 7.89 4.79
C PRO A 181 -8.76 6.92 5.26
N VAL A 182 -8.40 5.81 5.91
CA VAL A 182 -9.37 4.78 6.31
C VAL A 182 -10.47 5.34 7.24
N PRO A 183 -10.18 6.15 8.29
CA PRO A 183 -11.22 6.75 9.11
C PRO A 183 -12.13 7.73 8.36
N VAL A 184 -11.65 8.35 7.30
CA VAL A 184 -12.47 9.27 6.47
C VAL A 184 -13.59 8.48 5.79
N VAL A 185 -13.27 7.30 5.25
CA VAL A 185 -14.23 6.46 4.52
C VAL A 185 -15.07 5.59 5.47
N TYR A 186 -14.47 5.02 6.51
CA TYR A 186 -15.14 4.04 7.39
C TYR A 186 -15.63 4.62 8.72
N ASP A 187 -15.30 5.87 9.05
CA ASP A 187 -15.73 6.57 10.29
C ASP A 187 -15.52 5.75 11.59
N GLY A 188 -14.36 5.09 11.70
CA GLY A 188 -14.04 4.24 12.85
C GLY A 188 -14.81 2.91 12.88
N ARG A 189 -15.42 2.50 11.80
CA ARG A 189 -16.19 1.25 11.70
C ARG A 189 -15.34 0.14 11.09
N ILE A 190 -15.65 -1.10 11.51
CA ILE A 190 -15.03 -2.32 10.98
C ILE A 190 -16.10 -3.14 10.27
N ARG A 191 -15.71 -3.78 9.17
CA ARG A 191 -16.49 -4.78 8.46
C ARG A 191 -15.73 -6.10 8.53
N ILE A 192 -16.30 -7.10 9.16
CA ILE A 192 -15.71 -8.44 9.26
C ILE A 192 -16.10 -9.25 8.03
N VAL A 193 -15.11 -9.81 7.34
CA VAL A 193 -15.33 -10.78 6.27
C VAL A 193 -15.68 -12.12 6.88
N GLU A 194 -16.66 -12.84 6.31
CA GLU A 194 -17.06 -14.16 6.80
C GLU A 194 -15.88 -15.12 6.88
N HIS A 195 -15.71 -15.77 8.04
CA HIS A 195 -14.57 -16.65 8.33
C HIS A 195 -14.33 -17.72 7.25
N GLU A 196 -15.40 -18.41 6.82
CA GLU A 196 -15.29 -19.44 5.79
C GLU A 196 -14.94 -18.86 4.42
N ALA A 197 -15.35 -17.62 4.12
CA ALA A 197 -14.98 -16.93 2.88
C ALA A 197 -13.48 -16.60 2.86
N VAL A 198 -12.93 -16.11 3.98
CA VAL A 198 -11.49 -15.86 4.12
C VAL A 198 -10.69 -17.16 3.92
N LEU A 199 -11.09 -18.24 4.60
CA LEU A 199 -10.41 -19.54 4.46
C LEU A 199 -10.52 -20.14 3.08
N ALA A 200 -11.64 -19.94 2.41
CA ALA A 200 -11.84 -20.41 1.04
C ALA A 200 -10.99 -19.61 0.03
N ASP A 201 -10.82 -18.30 0.23
CA ASP A 201 -9.91 -17.48 -0.58
C ASP A 201 -8.43 -17.85 -0.33
N ILE A 202 -8.04 -18.09 0.93
CA ILE A 202 -6.72 -18.64 1.26
C ILE A 202 -6.49 -19.96 0.53
N ALA A 203 -7.47 -20.87 0.57
CA ALA A 203 -7.35 -22.19 -0.06
C ALA A 203 -7.10 -22.09 -1.56
N GLN A 204 -7.86 -21.26 -2.30
CA GLN A 204 -7.63 -21.10 -3.73
C GLN A 204 -6.27 -20.52 -4.07
N GLN A 205 -5.71 -19.65 -3.23
CA GLN A 205 -4.39 -19.08 -3.44
C GLN A 205 -3.27 -20.10 -3.09
N VAL A 206 -3.45 -20.90 -2.05
CA VAL A 206 -2.53 -22.01 -1.73
C VAL A 206 -2.52 -23.04 -2.85
N ASP A 207 -3.68 -23.37 -3.41
CA ASP A 207 -3.79 -24.25 -4.59
C ASP A 207 -3.12 -23.63 -5.82
N ALA A 208 -3.14 -22.30 -5.95
CA ALA A 208 -2.40 -21.54 -6.99
C ALA A 208 -0.90 -21.38 -6.70
N GLY A 209 -0.39 -21.94 -5.60
CA GLY A 209 1.04 -21.98 -5.28
C GLY A 209 1.50 -21.03 -4.17
N ALA A 210 0.63 -20.28 -3.53
CA ALA A 210 1.02 -19.45 -2.38
C ALA A 210 1.61 -20.29 -1.24
N ARG A 211 2.67 -19.79 -0.62
CA ARG A 211 3.34 -20.37 0.55
C ARG A 211 3.46 -19.38 1.69
N HIS A 212 2.98 -18.18 1.45
CA HIS A 212 2.87 -17.11 2.43
C HIS A 212 1.59 -16.32 2.14
N ILE A 213 0.91 -15.85 3.19
CA ILE A 213 -0.30 -15.03 3.09
C ILE A 213 -0.05 -13.68 3.75
N THR A 214 -0.23 -12.60 3.03
CA THR A 214 -0.30 -11.26 3.60
C THR A 214 -1.76 -10.94 3.96
N PHE A 215 -2.04 -10.66 5.23
CA PHE A 215 -3.32 -10.11 5.65
C PHE A 215 -3.32 -8.59 5.46
N GLY A 216 -4.11 -8.12 4.50
CA GLY A 216 -4.18 -6.72 4.08
C GLY A 216 -5.08 -5.82 4.93
N ASP A 217 -5.59 -6.33 6.03
CA ASP A 217 -6.39 -5.56 6.98
C ASP A 217 -5.63 -4.30 7.43
N PRO A 218 -6.26 -3.12 7.52
CA PRO A 218 -5.59 -1.90 7.99
C PRO A 218 -5.02 -2.03 9.41
N ASP A 219 -5.64 -2.87 10.24
CA ASP A 219 -5.14 -3.35 11.51
C ASP A 219 -5.79 -4.70 11.82
N PHE A 220 -5.02 -5.76 11.71
CA PHE A 220 -5.51 -7.13 11.80
C PHE A 220 -6.09 -7.48 13.18
N LEU A 221 -5.68 -6.77 14.24
CA LEU A 221 -6.21 -6.97 15.59
C LEU A 221 -7.41 -6.08 15.95
N ASN A 222 -7.97 -5.33 14.98
CA ASN A 222 -9.27 -4.66 15.18
C ASN A 222 -10.37 -5.63 15.62
N GLY A 223 -10.34 -6.85 15.08
CA GLY A 223 -11.25 -7.94 15.42
C GLY A 223 -10.50 -9.13 16.00
N VAL A 224 -9.76 -8.96 17.11
CA VAL A 224 -8.80 -9.95 17.65
C VAL A 224 -9.32 -11.38 17.69
N HIS A 225 -10.54 -11.61 18.17
CA HIS A 225 -11.11 -12.97 18.24
C HIS A 225 -11.37 -13.57 16.85
N HIS A 226 -11.72 -12.75 15.88
CA HIS A 226 -11.88 -13.17 14.49
C HIS A 226 -10.52 -13.54 13.89
N SER A 227 -9.54 -12.66 14.04
CA SER A 227 -8.18 -12.85 13.51
C SER A 227 -7.51 -14.11 14.08
N VAL A 228 -7.57 -14.32 15.39
CA VAL A 228 -7.07 -15.55 16.03
C VAL A 228 -7.75 -16.80 15.47
N ARG A 229 -9.06 -16.77 15.27
CA ARG A 229 -9.80 -17.90 14.70
C ARG A 229 -9.39 -18.18 13.25
N VAL A 230 -9.20 -17.14 12.44
CA VAL A 230 -8.74 -17.26 11.04
C VAL A 230 -7.34 -17.86 10.98
N VAL A 231 -6.39 -17.32 11.77
CA VAL A 231 -5.00 -17.78 11.83
C VAL A 231 -4.92 -19.24 12.25
N ARG A 232 -5.65 -19.62 13.31
CA ARG A 232 -5.69 -21.02 13.81
C ARG A 232 -6.22 -21.96 12.74
N ALA A 233 -7.35 -21.64 12.12
CA ALA A 233 -7.96 -22.50 11.11
C ALA A 233 -7.11 -22.56 9.81
N MET A 234 -6.42 -21.48 9.45
CA MET A 234 -5.45 -21.48 8.36
C MET A 234 -4.30 -22.43 8.65
N HIS A 235 -3.69 -22.35 9.84
CA HIS A 235 -2.58 -23.21 10.25
C HIS A 235 -2.98 -24.68 10.35
N GLU A 236 -4.16 -24.98 10.93
CA GLU A 236 -4.70 -26.34 10.98
C GLU A 236 -4.86 -26.98 9.58
N ARG A 237 -5.27 -26.17 8.61
CA ARG A 237 -5.50 -26.62 7.22
C ARG A 237 -4.25 -26.62 6.36
N PHE A 238 -3.35 -25.65 6.60
CA PHE A 238 -2.14 -25.41 5.80
C PHE A 238 -0.93 -25.15 6.71
N PRO A 239 -0.41 -26.14 7.42
CA PRO A 239 0.60 -25.95 8.47
C PRO A 239 1.94 -25.39 7.95
N ASP A 240 2.24 -25.54 6.65
CA ASP A 240 3.46 -25.03 6.02
C ASP A 240 3.32 -23.62 5.45
N VAL A 241 2.12 -23.02 5.51
CA VAL A 241 1.86 -21.66 5.04
C VAL A 241 2.15 -20.68 6.15
N THR A 242 3.03 -19.72 5.88
CA THR A 242 3.38 -18.63 6.80
C THR A 242 2.54 -17.39 6.49
N PHE A 243 2.59 -16.38 7.36
CA PHE A 243 1.85 -15.14 7.13
C PHE A 243 2.53 -13.91 7.73
N ASP A 244 2.09 -12.75 7.27
CA ASP A 244 2.31 -11.44 7.88
C ASP A 244 0.99 -10.67 8.00
N CYS A 245 1.00 -9.65 8.83
CA CYS A 245 -0.15 -8.77 9.00
C CYS A 245 0.28 -7.35 9.43
N THR A 246 -0.61 -6.39 9.23
CA THR A 246 -0.44 -5.03 9.76
C THR A 246 -1.11 -4.90 11.12
N VAL A 247 -0.39 -4.41 12.12
CA VAL A 247 -0.92 -4.20 13.47
C VAL A 247 -0.38 -2.89 14.05
N LYS A 248 -1.26 -2.09 14.61
CA LYS A 248 -0.93 -0.85 15.30
C LYS A 248 -0.18 -1.14 16.61
N VAL A 249 0.81 -0.31 16.96
CA VAL A 249 1.60 -0.43 18.21
C VAL A 249 0.73 -0.62 19.44
N GLU A 250 -0.34 0.17 19.56
CA GLU A 250 -1.30 0.05 20.67
C GLU A 250 -1.89 -1.37 20.78
N HIS A 251 -2.25 -1.99 19.64
CA HIS A 251 -2.80 -3.35 19.64
C HIS A 251 -1.74 -4.41 19.86
N VAL A 252 -0.49 -4.20 19.40
CA VAL A 252 0.62 -5.11 19.75
C VAL A 252 0.76 -5.25 21.26
N LEU A 253 0.67 -4.14 21.99
CA LEU A 253 0.83 -4.11 23.45
C LEU A 253 -0.44 -4.52 24.21
N ARG A 254 -1.62 -4.23 23.67
CA ARG A 254 -2.91 -4.55 24.30
C ARG A 254 -3.23 -6.04 24.25
N HIS A 255 -2.80 -6.70 23.18
CA HIS A 255 -3.07 -8.11 22.90
C HIS A 255 -1.78 -8.92 22.91
N ASP A 256 -0.99 -8.77 23.98
CA ASP A 256 0.30 -9.45 24.14
C ASP A 256 0.15 -10.98 24.26
N ASP A 257 -1.04 -11.45 24.65
CA ASP A 257 -1.40 -12.86 24.81
C ASP A 257 -1.56 -13.62 23.47
N VAL A 258 -1.73 -12.93 22.33
CA VAL A 258 -1.94 -13.62 21.03
C VAL A 258 -0.64 -14.00 20.33
N TRP A 259 0.50 -13.38 20.67
CA TRP A 259 1.72 -13.49 19.87
C TRP A 259 2.36 -14.87 19.90
N ALA A 260 2.25 -15.59 21.04
CA ALA A 260 2.70 -16.97 21.12
C ALA A 260 1.95 -17.88 20.13
N GLU A 261 0.64 -17.70 19.99
CA GLU A 261 -0.18 -18.45 19.04
C GLU A 261 0.11 -18.02 17.59
N PHE A 262 0.28 -16.74 17.33
CA PHE A 262 0.62 -16.22 16.00
C PHE A 262 1.97 -16.77 15.53
N ALA A 263 2.99 -16.75 16.38
CA ALA A 263 4.29 -17.33 16.10
C ALA A 263 4.20 -18.84 15.80
N ALA A 264 3.48 -19.59 16.65
CA ALA A 264 3.27 -21.02 16.44
C ALA A 264 2.47 -21.34 15.15
N SER A 265 1.64 -20.41 14.70
CA SER A 265 0.85 -20.52 13.48
C SER A 265 1.56 -19.98 12.22
N GLY A 266 2.83 -19.58 12.34
CA GLY A 266 3.64 -19.18 11.19
C GLY A 266 3.67 -17.68 10.87
N CYS A 267 3.36 -16.80 11.83
CA CYS A 267 3.59 -15.36 11.70
C CYS A 267 5.09 -15.08 11.60
N LEU A 268 5.54 -14.54 10.49
CA LEU A 268 6.96 -14.22 10.27
C LEU A 268 7.28 -12.78 10.69
N PHE A 269 6.43 -11.85 10.34
CA PHE A 269 6.61 -10.45 10.70
C PHE A 269 5.29 -9.70 10.82
N VAL A 270 5.36 -8.57 11.49
CA VAL A 270 4.27 -7.61 11.63
C VAL A 270 4.72 -6.28 11.05
N VAL A 271 3.96 -5.74 10.10
CA VAL A 271 4.08 -4.35 9.68
C VAL A 271 3.42 -3.48 10.74
N SER A 272 4.13 -2.48 11.27
CA SER A 272 3.57 -1.59 12.27
C SER A 272 3.86 -0.12 11.96
N ALA A 273 2.82 0.69 11.93
CA ALA A 273 2.91 2.10 11.58
C ALA A 273 3.44 2.93 12.78
N PHE A 274 4.76 3.04 12.87
CA PHE A 274 5.47 3.80 13.91
C PHE A 274 5.39 5.31 13.66
N GLU A 275 5.47 5.73 12.42
CA GLU A 275 5.40 7.09 11.89
C GLU A 275 6.52 8.01 12.33
N SER A 276 6.72 8.24 13.63
CA SER A 276 7.68 9.21 14.18
C SER A 276 8.20 8.77 15.55
N VAL A 277 9.40 9.22 15.91
CA VAL A 277 9.94 9.10 17.28
C VAL A 277 9.65 10.34 18.14
N ASP A 278 9.02 11.38 17.57
CA ASP A 278 8.57 12.56 18.30
C ASP A 278 7.15 12.35 18.82
N ASP A 279 7.00 12.24 20.13
CA ASP A 279 5.71 12.02 20.79
C ASP A 279 4.70 13.16 20.54
N ALA A 280 5.20 14.39 20.30
CA ALA A 280 4.32 15.51 19.94
C ALA A 280 3.70 15.30 18.55
N THR A 281 4.50 14.85 17.57
CA THR A 281 4.00 14.46 16.24
C THR A 281 3.02 13.29 16.34
N LEU A 282 3.32 12.25 17.11
CA LEU A 282 2.42 11.12 17.34
C LEU A 282 1.08 11.55 17.94
N THR A 283 1.09 12.53 18.85
CA THR A 283 -0.13 13.12 19.44
C THR A 283 -0.94 13.89 18.39
N ARG A 284 -0.29 14.69 17.52
CA ARG A 284 -0.95 15.42 16.42
C ARG A 284 -1.62 14.46 15.44
N LEU A 285 -0.96 13.33 15.15
CA LEU A 285 -1.48 12.29 14.26
C LEU A 285 -2.57 11.41 14.91
N ASP A 286 -2.80 11.53 16.22
CA ASP A 286 -3.70 10.70 17.02
C ASP A 286 -3.36 9.20 16.94
N LYS A 287 -2.06 8.90 17.12
CA LYS A 287 -1.56 7.52 16.98
C LYS A 287 -1.86 6.62 18.20
N GLY A 288 -2.07 7.21 19.38
CA GLY A 288 -2.37 6.48 20.62
C GLY A 288 -1.17 5.69 21.18
N HIS A 289 0.06 5.99 20.75
CA HIS A 289 1.29 5.40 21.28
C HIS A 289 2.42 6.42 21.33
N THR A 290 3.49 6.11 22.05
CA THR A 290 4.70 6.89 22.21
C THR A 290 5.92 6.16 21.61
N ALA A 291 7.07 6.85 21.51
CA ALA A 291 8.34 6.21 21.12
C ALA A 291 8.72 5.07 22.08
N ALA A 292 8.45 5.21 23.39
CA ALA A 292 8.67 4.14 24.36
C ALA A 292 7.77 2.94 24.14
N ASP A 293 6.53 3.14 23.70
CA ASP A 293 5.61 2.06 23.33
C ASP A 293 6.09 1.30 22.09
N MET A 294 6.65 2.00 21.11
CA MET A 294 7.27 1.37 19.93
C MET A 294 8.42 0.44 20.34
N ALA A 295 9.33 0.93 21.21
CA ALA A 295 10.42 0.11 21.73
C ALA A 295 9.91 -1.15 22.45
N ARG A 296 8.86 -1.03 23.27
CA ARG A 296 8.22 -2.16 23.94
C ARG A 296 7.59 -3.13 22.93
N SER A 297 6.92 -2.62 21.90
CA SER A 297 6.29 -3.47 20.88
C SER A 297 7.32 -4.31 20.11
N VAL A 298 8.50 -3.72 19.80
CA VAL A 298 9.63 -4.45 19.23
C VAL A 298 10.10 -5.58 20.16
N ALA A 299 10.21 -5.30 21.45
CA ALA A 299 10.63 -6.32 22.44
C ALA A 299 9.62 -7.47 22.54
N VAL A 300 8.32 -7.17 22.63
CA VAL A 300 7.23 -8.17 22.70
C VAL A 300 7.26 -9.08 21.48
N LEU A 301 7.26 -8.54 20.26
CA LEU A 301 7.25 -9.36 19.06
C LEU A 301 8.53 -10.19 18.91
N ARG A 302 9.67 -9.61 19.23
CA ARG A 302 10.99 -10.29 19.18
C ARG A 302 11.08 -11.45 20.17
N GLU A 303 10.46 -11.36 21.35
CA GLU A 303 10.38 -12.46 22.33
C GLU A 303 9.71 -13.71 21.74
N HIS A 304 8.78 -13.52 20.80
CA HIS A 304 8.11 -14.61 20.10
C HIS A 304 8.75 -14.95 18.74
N GLY A 305 9.91 -14.37 18.41
CA GLY A 305 10.58 -14.64 17.13
C GLY A 305 9.89 -13.99 15.92
N ILE A 306 8.98 -13.03 16.14
CA ILE A 306 8.28 -12.30 15.09
C ILE A 306 9.06 -11.04 14.78
N ALA A 307 9.42 -10.82 13.51
CA ALA A 307 10.07 -9.60 13.08
C ALA A 307 9.10 -8.42 13.05
N VAL A 308 9.59 -7.21 13.35
CA VAL A 308 8.82 -5.98 13.17
C VAL A 308 9.31 -5.28 11.92
N ARG A 309 8.41 -4.90 11.03
CA ARG A 309 8.70 -4.01 9.89
C ARG A 309 8.04 -2.65 10.16
N PRO A 310 8.78 -1.70 10.74
CA PRO A 310 8.21 -0.40 11.08
C PRO A 310 8.03 0.44 9.82
N SER A 311 6.85 1.02 9.67
CA SER A 311 6.57 2.05 8.67
C SER A 311 6.81 3.42 9.30
N TRP A 312 7.58 4.26 8.60
CA TRP A 312 7.95 5.59 9.04
C TRP A 312 7.42 6.66 8.09
N MET A 313 7.07 7.80 8.65
CA MET A 313 6.70 9.02 7.94
C MET A 313 7.51 10.18 8.53
N PRO A 314 8.83 10.22 8.25
CA PRO A 314 9.76 11.13 8.92
C PRO A 314 9.51 12.60 8.60
N PHE A 315 8.91 12.93 7.44
CA PHE A 315 8.71 14.31 7.03
C PHE A 315 7.26 14.75 7.21
N THR A 316 7.06 15.56 8.23
CA THR A 316 5.82 16.25 8.58
C THR A 316 6.09 17.75 8.73
N PRO A 317 5.07 18.62 8.79
CA PRO A 317 5.30 20.06 9.01
C PRO A 317 6.08 20.40 10.29
N TRP A 318 6.11 19.51 11.25
CA TRP A 318 6.75 19.72 12.55
C TRP A 318 8.13 19.06 12.66
N THR A 319 8.61 18.46 11.59
CA THR A 319 9.89 17.73 11.59
C THR A 319 11.07 18.70 11.70
N THR A 320 12.05 18.31 12.49
CA THR A 320 13.37 18.94 12.59
C THR A 320 14.45 17.96 12.20
N LEU A 321 15.67 18.47 11.93
CA LEU A 321 16.81 17.59 11.66
C LEU A 321 17.11 16.64 12.84
N ASP A 322 16.87 17.10 14.07
CA ASP A 322 17.09 16.26 15.26
C ASP A 322 16.05 15.13 15.36
N HIS A 323 14.81 15.33 14.88
CA HIS A 323 13.82 14.24 14.78
C HIS A 323 14.25 13.17 13.78
N ILE A 324 14.82 13.57 12.63
CA ILE A 324 15.36 12.62 11.65
C ILE A 324 16.52 11.83 12.23
N ARG A 325 17.45 12.50 12.91
CA ARG A 325 18.57 11.86 13.60
C ARG A 325 18.11 10.89 14.67
N ALA A 326 17.17 11.32 15.53
CA ALA A 326 16.59 10.48 16.58
C ALA A 326 15.90 9.23 16.02
N LEU A 327 15.20 9.32 14.88
CA LEU A 327 14.63 8.17 14.20
C LEU A 327 15.72 7.18 13.76
N LEU A 328 16.78 7.66 13.13
CA LEU A 328 17.88 6.80 12.68
C LEU A 328 18.64 6.15 13.84
N GLU A 329 18.78 6.87 14.97
CA GLU A 329 19.35 6.29 16.20
C GLU A 329 18.41 5.27 16.83
N PHE A 330 17.09 5.51 16.86
CA PHE A 330 16.10 4.53 17.31
C PHE A 330 16.17 3.22 16.49
N VAL A 331 16.25 3.34 15.16
CA VAL A 331 16.39 2.19 14.27
C VAL A 331 17.68 1.41 14.57
N ALA A 332 18.79 2.10 14.82
CA ALA A 332 20.07 1.48 15.17
C ALA A 332 20.05 0.83 16.56
N GLU A 333 19.57 1.55 17.57
CA GLU A 333 19.50 1.09 18.96
C GLU A 333 18.66 -0.19 19.12
N HIS A 334 17.55 -0.25 18.39
CA HIS A 334 16.64 -1.40 18.46
C HIS A 334 16.98 -2.50 17.43
N GLY A 335 18.11 -2.38 16.69
CA GLY A 335 18.55 -3.39 15.72
C GLY A 335 17.56 -3.59 14.57
N LEU A 336 16.97 -2.50 14.09
CA LEU A 336 15.91 -2.53 13.07
C LEU A 336 16.40 -2.14 11.66
N VAL A 337 17.71 -1.95 11.45
CA VAL A 337 18.24 -1.50 10.16
C VAL A 337 17.79 -2.41 9.01
N GLY A 338 17.86 -3.74 9.19
CA GLY A 338 17.40 -4.70 8.19
C GLY A 338 15.87 -4.78 8.04
N ASN A 339 15.12 -4.20 8.97
CA ASN A 339 13.67 -4.25 9.02
C ASN A 339 12.99 -3.03 8.38
N VAL A 340 13.77 -1.97 8.04
CA VAL A 340 13.24 -0.74 7.45
C VAL A 340 13.60 -0.69 5.98
N ASP A 341 12.59 -0.69 5.12
CA ASP A 341 12.84 -0.45 3.70
C ASP A 341 13.30 1.00 3.50
N PRO A 342 14.37 1.25 2.72
CA PRO A 342 14.98 2.58 2.63
C PRO A 342 14.05 3.72 2.22
N VAL A 343 12.98 3.42 1.48
CA VAL A 343 11.97 4.41 1.09
C VAL A 343 11.33 5.08 2.32
N HIS A 344 11.21 4.37 3.45
CA HIS A 344 10.65 4.90 4.68
C HIS A 344 11.45 6.05 5.30
N TYR A 345 12.72 6.23 4.93
CA TYR A 345 13.51 7.39 5.36
C TYR A 345 13.18 8.67 4.59
N THR A 346 12.34 8.59 3.56
CA THR A 346 12.04 9.69 2.63
C THR A 346 10.56 10.07 2.57
N ILE A 347 9.70 9.31 3.23
CA ILE A 347 8.24 9.50 3.15
C ILE A 347 7.85 10.84 3.75
N ARG A 348 7.10 11.61 2.96
CA ARG A 348 6.50 12.89 3.31
C ARG A 348 5.01 12.71 3.56
N LEU A 349 4.47 13.40 4.58
CA LEU A 349 3.05 13.39 4.91
C LEU A 349 2.20 13.78 3.69
N LEU A 350 1.28 12.90 3.32
CA LEU A 350 0.28 13.14 2.28
C LEU A 350 -1.01 13.70 2.91
N LEU A 351 -1.56 14.75 2.30
CA LEU A 351 -2.80 15.41 2.76
C LEU A 351 -3.87 15.43 1.66
N PRO A 352 -4.56 14.33 1.39
CA PRO A 352 -5.66 14.31 0.45
C PRO A 352 -6.84 15.14 0.96
N ARG A 353 -7.79 15.46 0.07
CA ARG A 353 -9.08 16.04 0.48
C ARG A 353 -9.74 15.14 1.52
N GLY A 354 -10.38 15.76 2.51
CA GLY A 354 -11.05 15.02 3.59
C GLY A 354 -10.13 14.49 4.70
N SER A 355 -8.79 14.65 4.60
CA SER A 355 -7.89 14.27 5.68
C SER A 355 -8.30 14.96 7.00
N LEU A 356 -8.46 14.16 8.07
CA LEU A 356 -8.83 14.69 9.40
C LEU A 356 -7.74 15.60 9.97
N LEU A 357 -6.53 15.56 9.43
CA LEU A 357 -5.44 16.43 9.85
C LEU A 357 -5.62 17.87 9.34
N LEU A 358 -6.42 18.09 8.29
CA LEU A 358 -6.74 19.44 7.79
C LEU A 358 -7.46 20.29 8.82
N ASP A 359 -8.23 19.69 9.73
CA ASP A 359 -8.92 20.40 10.81
C ASP A 359 -8.02 20.64 12.04
N HIS A 360 -6.78 20.13 12.05
CA HIS A 360 -5.89 20.31 13.19
C HIS A 360 -5.32 21.74 13.22
N PRO A 361 -5.46 22.51 14.33
CA PRO A 361 -5.08 23.93 14.38
C PRO A 361 -3.63 24.20 14.00
N GLU A 362 -2.70 23.32 14.40
CA GLU A 362 -1.28 23.48 14.08
C GLU A 362 -0.96 23.15 12.61
N MET A 363 -1.84 22.47 11.90
CA MET A 363 -1.65 22.19 10.47
C MET A 363 -1.91 23.43 9.62
N GLN A 364 -2.89 24.26 10.01
CA GLN A 364 -3.31 25.45 9.25
C GLN A 364 -2.17 26.44 8.96
N ALA A 365 -1.19 26.56 9.88
CA ALA A 365 -0.05 27.46 9.72
C ALA A 365 0.96 27.00 8.63
N HIS A 366 0.87 25.74 8.19
CA HIS A 366 1.80 25.10 7.25
C HIS A 366 1.15 24.75 5.93
N LEU A 367 -0.19 24.89 5.85
CA LEU A 367 -0.98 24.44 4.73
C LEU A 367 -0.88 25.44 3.56
N ASP A 368 -0.61 24.94 2.38
CA ASP A 368 -0.64 25.65 1.12
C ASP A 368 -1.85 25.24 0.27
N GLU A 369 -1.90 25.67 -0.99
CA GLU A 369 -2.98 25.36 -1.91
C GLU A 369 -3.07 23.86 -2.24
N TYR A 370 -4.28 23.42 -2.57
CA TYR A 370 -4.51 22.07 -3.08
C TYR A 370 -3.93 21.94 -4.50
N ASP A 371 -3.12 20.93 -4.71
CA ASP A 371 -2.51 20.61 -6.00
C ASP A 371 -3.36 19.53 -6.69
N GLU A 372 -4.16 19.92 -7.66
CA GLU A 372 -5.02 19.01 -8.42
C GLU A 372 -4.23 17.92 -9.16
N ALA A 373 -3.02 18.23 -9.63
CA ALA A 373 -2.18 17.26 -10.33
C ALA A 373 -1.66 16.18 -9.37
N ARG A 374 -1.34 16.56 -8.15
CA ARG A 374 -0.90 15.63 -7.10
C ARG A 374 -2.05 14.98 -6.37
N GLY A 375 -3.23 15.59 -6.35
CA GLY A 375 -4.38 15.13 -5.57
C GLY A 375 -4.17 15.29 -4.05
N SER A 376 -3.42 16.30 -3.62
CA SER A 376 -3.00 16.53 -2.24
C SER A 376 -2.83 18.02 -1.99
N TYR A 377 -3.10 18.46 -0.76
CA TYR A 377 -2.68 19.77 -0.32
C TYR A 377 -1.16 19.83 -0.21
N ARG A 378 -0.58 20.95 -0.66
CA ARG A 378 0.81 21.26 -0.36
C ARG A 378 0.95 21.74 1.05
N TRP A 379 2.09 21.54 1.63
CA TRP A 379 2.48 22.09 2.92
C TRP A 379 3.99 22.30 2.95
N HIS A 380 4.45 23.12 3.87
CA HIS A 380 5.87 23.43 4.04
C HIS A 380 6.30 23.30 5.50
N ALA A 381 7.55 22.93 5.72
CA ALA A 381 8.17 23.00 7.04
C ALA A 381 8.51 24.45 7.38
N PRO A 382 8.52 24.86 8.69
CA PRO A 382 8.98 26.19 9.10
C PRO A 382 10.43 26.49 8.70
N ASP A 383 11.27 25.45 8.69
CA ASP A 383 12.64 25.50 8.18
C ASP A 383 12.69 24.90 6.76
N PRO A 384 12.90 25.73 5.72
CA PRO A 384 12.99 25.23 4.34
C PRO A 384 14.07 24.17 4.12
N ALA A 385 15.12 24.16 4.95
CA ALA A 385 16.19 23.16 4.87
C ALA A 385 15.67 21.73 5.10
N ILE A 386 14.54 21.56 5.79
CA ILE A 386 13.91 20.25 6.00
C ILE A 386 13.25 19.74 4.72
N ASP A 387 12.59 20.63 3.97
CA ASP A 387 12.00 20.27 2.67
C ASP A 387 13.09 19.94 1.64
N GLU A 388 14.20 20.70 1.65
CA GLU A 388 15.38 20.40 0.81
C GLU A 388 16.03 19.06 1.22
N LEU A 389 16.16 18.78 2.52
CA LEU A 389 16.69 17.52 3.02
C LEU A 389 15.84 16.33 2.55
N GLN A 390 14.51 16.45 2.60
CA GLN A 390 13.61 15.39 2.12
C GLN A 390 13.89 15.07 0.64
N GLN A 391 14.01 16.07 -0.21
CA GLN A 391 14.30 15.87 -1.64
C GLN A 391 15.69 15.26 -1.85
N GLN A 392 16.69 15.69 -1.08
CA GLN A 392 18.05 15.11 -1.14
C GLN A 392 18.06 13.65 -0.71
N LEU A 393 17.37 13.29 0.38
CA LEU A 393 17.27 11.91 0.84
C LEU A 393 16.49 11.03 -0.15
N ALA A 394 15.39 11.54 -0.75
CA ALA A 394 14.65 10.81 -1.75
C ALA A 394 15.53 10.48 -2.96
N ALA A 395 16.22 11.46 -3.53
CA ALA A 395 17.14 11.26 -4.65
C ALA A 395 18.31 10.31 -4.28
N LEU A 396 18.85 10.43 -3.07
CA LEU A 396 19.92 9.56 -2.57
C LEU A 396 19.45 8.10 -2.49
N VAL A 397 18.32 7.86 -1.84
CA VAL A 397 17.76 6.51 -1.67
C VAL A 397 17.43 5.89 -3.02
N GLU A 398 16.74 6.61 -3.91
CA GLU A 398 16.43 6.15 -5.27
C GLU A 398 17.70 5.74 -6.04
N ALA A 399 18.72 6.58 -6.03
CA ALA A 399 19.97 6.30 -6.73
C ALA A 399 20.70 5.07 -6.18
N ARG A 400 20.75 4.91 -4.85
CA ARG A 400 21.40 3.78 -4.19
C ARG A 400 20.66 2.47 -4.43
N VAL A 401 19.33 2.51 -4.35
CA VAL A 401 18.47 1.37 -4.64
C VAL A 401 18.60 0.94 -6.09
N ALA A 402 18.55 1.90 -7.03
CA ALA A 402 18.77 1.62 -8.45
C ALA A 402 20.17 1.04 -8.77
N ALA A 403 21.16 1.37 -7.95
CA ALA A 403 22.52 0.79 -8.04
C ALA A 403 22.59 -0.63 -7.45
N GLY A 404 21.54 -1.13 -6.79
CA GLY A 404 21.50 -2.46 -6.16
C GLY A 404 22.18 -2.51 -4.79
N ASP A 405 22.35 -1.36 -4.12
CA ASP A 405 22.91 -1.31 -2.77
C ASP A 405 21.95 -2.00 -1.77
N SER A 406 22.53 -2.73 -0.82
CA SER A 406 21.76 -3.40 0.23
C SER A 406 21.19 -2.42 1.26
N ILE A 407 20.14 -2.85 1.99
CA ILE A 407 19.49 -2.02 3.02
C ILE A 407 20.50 -1.40 4.02
N PRO A 408 21.47 -2.14 4.60
CA PRO A 408 22.45 -1.54 5.50
C PRO A 408 23.32 -0.45 4.84
N VAL A 409 23.70 -0.65 3.58
CA VAL A 409 24.52 0.32 2.81
C VAL A 409 23.72 1.60 2.55
N VAL A 410 22.44 1.48 2.18
CA VAL A 410 21.58 2.64 1.98
C VAL A 410 21.33 3.37 3.30
N SER A 411 21.09 2.63 4.39
CA SER A 411 20.93 3.21 5.73
C SER A 411 22.14 4.03 6.15
N ASP A 412 23.36 3.52 5.93
CA ASP A 412 24.60 4.25 6.24
C ASP A 412 24.75 5.51 5.38
N ALA A 413 24.34 5.49 4.12
CA ALA A 413 24.33 6.67 3.26
C ALA A 413 23.34 7.74 3.76
N VAL A 414 22.15 7.34 4.21
CA VAL A 414 21.16 8.24 4.83
C VAL A 414 21.71 8.83 6.14
N ARG A 415 22.31 8.04 7.01
CA ARG A 415 22.97 8.50 8.25
C ARG A 415 24.04 9.54 7.97
N ALA A 416 24.91 9.28 7.00
CA ALA A 416 25.95 10.22 6.60
C ALA A 416 25.37 11.55 6.07
N ALA A 417 24.29 11.52 5.31
CA ALA A 417 23.64 12.72 4.77
C ALA A 417 23.08 13.65 5.86
N VAL A 418 22.70 13.10 7.03
CA VAL A 418 22.24 13.90 8.18
C VAL A 418 23.32 14.13 9.24
N GLY A 419 24.58 13.80 8.94
CA GLY A 419 25.72 14.04 9.81
C GLY A 419 25.88 13.02 10.95
N LEU A 420 25.30 11.83 10.85
CA LEU A 420 25.52 10.70 11.76
C LEU A 420 26.63 9.79 11.23
N ALA A 421 27.34 9.14 12.14
CA ALA A 421 28.34 8.14 11.77
C ALA A 421 27.63 6.90 11.15
N PRO A 422 28.24 6.28 10.12
CA PRO A 422 27.76 5.00 9.60
C PRO A 422 27.89 3.92 10.66
N LEU A 423 26.99 2.92 10.61
CA LEU A 423 27.02 1.77 11.52
C LEU A 423 28.03 0.73 11.08
N GLY A 424 28.34 0.68 9.78
CA GLY A 424 29.31 -0.26 9.20
C GLY A 424 28.83 -1.72 9.26
N LEU A 425 27.51 -1.95 9.22
CA LEU A 425 26.96 -3.29 9.19
C LEU A 425 27.34 -3.99 7.88
N ALA A 426 27.50 -5.33 7.94
CA ALA A 426 27.73 -6.10 6.74
C ALA A 426 26.57 -5.91 5.74
N PRO A 427 26.85 -5.85 4.41
CA PRO A 427 25.78 -5.75 3.40
C PRO A 427 24.72 -6.84 3.50
N THR A 428 25.09 -8.02 4.00
CA THR A 428 24.20 -9.19 4.20
C THR A 428 23.47 -9.19 5.55
N ALA A 429 23.63 -8.17 6.38
CA ALA A 429 23.02 -8.13 7.72
C ALA A 429 21.49 -8.04 7.72
N ALA A 430 20.85 -7.94 6.55
CA ALA A 430 19.41 -7.92 6.38
C ALA A 430 18.86 -9.16 5.63
N ASP A 431 19.72 -10.13 5.27
CA ASP A 431 19.31 -11.23 4.38
C ASP A 431 18.38 -12.24 5.06
N ASP A 432 18.51 -12.41 6.37
CA ASP A 432 17.70 -13.27 7.22
C ASP A 432 16.41 -12.60 7.75
N VAL A 433 16.24 -11.30 7.49
CA VAL A 433 15.01 -10.59 7.89
C VAL A 433 13.92 -10.82 6.84
N PRO A 434 12.77 -11.40 7.22
CA PRO A 434 11.69 -11.66 6.28
C PRO A 434 11.12 -10.33 5.73
N ARG A 435 10.98 -10.25 4.40
CA ARG A 435 10.43 -9.09 3.72
C ARG A 435 9.73 -9.47 2.42
N LEU A 436 8.79 -8.63 1.99
CA LEU A 436 8.26 -8.71 0.64
C LEU A 436 9.22 -8.02 -0.35
N THR A 437 9.18 -8.47 -1.60
CA THR A 437 9.94 -7.83 -2.69
C THR A 437 9.40 -6.45 -3.07
N GLU A 438 8.16 -6.16 -2.70
CA GLU A 438 7.55 -4.84 -2.81
C GLU A 438 7.44 -4.21 -1.42
N SER A 439 7.93 -2.99 -1.27
CA SER A 439 7.88 -2.27 0.00
C SER A 439 6.46 -1.83 0.32
N TRP A 440 6.04 -2.02 1.58
CA TRP A 440 4.75 -1.53 2.05
C TRP A 440 4.82 -0.03 2.36
N PHE A 441 4.00 0.78 1.69
CA PHE A 441 3.80 2.20 2.01
C PHE A 441 2.42 2.64 1.50
N CYS A 442 1.56 3.19 2.34
CA CYS A 442 0.21 3.57 1.94
C CYS A 442 -0.04 5.09 1.88
N CYS A 443 0.69 5.89 2.62
CA CYS A 443 0.44 7.31 2.83
C CYS A 443 1.56 8.21 2.27
N ALA A 444 2.29 7.73 1.26
CA ALA A 444 3.38 8.47 0.62
C ALA A 444 2.92 9.14 -0.69
N GLU A 445 3.44 10.33 -0.96
CA GLU A 445 3.38 10.90 -2.31
C GLU A 445 4.20 10.02 -3.27
N PRO A 446 3.66 9.66 -4.45
CA PRO A 446 4.42 8.92 -5.44
C PRO A 446 5.61 9.76 -5.90
N THR A 447 6.76 9.11 -6.09
CA THR A 447 7.94 9.76 -6.69
C THR A 447 7.72 9.98 -8.19
N ALA A 448 8.49 10.91 -8.78
CA ALA A 448 8.45 11.13 -10.22
C ALA A 448 8.75 9.83 -11.00
N LEU A 449 9.69 9.01 -10.51
CA LEU A 449 10.04 7.73 -11.11
C LEU A 449 8.89 6.72 -11.09
N GLN A 450 8.12 6.66 -10.00
CA GLN A 450 6.93 5.81 -9.91
C GLN A 450 5.87 6.22 -10.93
N LEU A 451 5.65 7.51 -11.11
CA LEU A 451 4.70 8.04 -12.10
C LEU A 451 5.19 7.81 -13.53
N ASP A 452 6.48 7.98 -13.81
CA ASP A 452 7.06 7.74 -15.13
C ASP A 452 7.05 6.25 -15.51
N ALA A 453 7.32 5.35 -14.55
CA ALA A 453 7.24 3.92 -14.77
C ALA A 453 5.82 3.45 -15.10
N ALA A 454 4.82 4.04 -14.46
CA ALA A 454 3.41 3.78 -14.76
C ALA A 454 2.98 4.33 -16.15
N ALA A 455 3.63 5.38 -16.63
CA ALA A 455 3.40 5.95 -17.96
C ALA A 455 4.09 5.17 -19.08
N ALA A 456 5.21 4.50 -18.80
CA ALA A 456 5.95 3.64 -19.71
C ALA A 456 5.28 2.27 -19.83
N ALA A 457 5.40 1.63 -21.01
CA ALA A 457 4.85 0.28 -21.28
C ALA A 457 5.44 -0.79 -20.33
N PRO A 458 4.87 -2.02 -20.28
CA PRO A 458 4.95 -2.98 -19.20
C PRO A 458 6.37 -3.24 -18.75
N VAL A 459 6.61 -3.14 -17.46
CA VAL A 459 7.83 -3.64 -16.83
C VAL A 459 7.72 -5.17 -16.86
N GLN A 460 8.50 -5.82 -17.72
CA GLN A 460 8.81 -7.23 -17.53
C GLN A 460 9.45 -7.33 -16.15
N SER A 461 8.91 -8.18 -15.29
CA SER A 461 9.48 -8.45 -13.97
C SER A 461 10.97 -8.76 -14.15
N ALA A 462 11.84 -7.81 -13.83
CA ALA A 462 13.24 -8.09 -13.65
C ALA A 462 13.35 -8.94 -12.39
N ARG A 463 13.57 -10.23 -12.57
CA ARG A 463 14.05 -11.12 -11.52
C ARG A 463 15.37 -10.53 -11.02
N ASN A 464 15.34 -9.85 -9.90
CA ASN A 464 16.43 -9.30 -9.09
C ASN A 464 16.26 -7.79 -8.84
N SER A 465 15.38 -7.41 -7.96
CA SER A 465 15.61 -6.23 -7.13
C SER A 465 14.60 -6.18 -5.99
N SER A 466 15.12 -6.29 -4.82
CA SER A 466 14.45 -6.05 -3.55
C SER A 466 14.17 -4.57 -3.32
N LEU A 467 13.47 -3.92 -4.24
CA LEU A 467 12.93 -2.55 -4.18
C LEU A 467 12.39 -2.26 -5.58
N VAL A 468 11.27 -1.59 -5.69
CA VAL A 468 10.59 -1.22 -6.95
C VAL A 468 11.56 -1.17 -8.12
N ALA A 469 11.50 -2.16 -9.03
CA ALA A 469 12.44 -2.25 -10.14
C ALA A 469 12.18 -1.15 -11.15
N PHE A 470 12.96 -0.10 -11.11
CA PHE A 470 13.04 0.90 -12.15
C PHE A 470 14.18 0.56 -13.12
N GLN A 471 13.85 0.30 -14.37
CA GLN A 471 14.88 0.30 -15.42
C GLN A 471 15.28 1.74 -15.75
N PRO A 472 16.58 2.04 -15.85
CA PRO A 472 17.03 3.36 -16.28
C PRO A 472 16.60 3.60 -17.73
N ALA A 473 16.11 4.80 -18.01
CA ALA A 473 15.84 5.27 -19.36
C ALA A 473 17.08 5.07 -20.24
N ALA A 474 16.86 4.52 -21.44
CA ALA A 474 17.90 4.29 -22.41
C ALA A 474 18.74 5.56 -22.62
N SER A 475 20.07 5.40 -22.53
CA SER A 475 21.08 6.44 -22.72
C SER A 475 20.82 7.26 -24.00
N VAL A 476 20.72 8.57 -23.83
CA VAL A 476 20.75 9.53 -24.93
C VAL A 476 22.08 9.36 -25.66
N PRO A 477 22.12 9.18 -26.99
CA PRO A 477 23.39 9.09 -27.71
C PRO A 477 24.12 10.41 -27.65
N SER A 478 25.35 10.40 -27.11
CA SER A 478 26.25 11.53 -27.13
C SER A 478 26.61 11.90 -28.58
N ILE A 479 26.20 13.08 -28.99
CA ILE A 479 26.67 13.70 -30.25
C ILE A 479 28.12 14.13 -30.02
N VAL A 480 29.04 13.29 -30.44
CA VAL A 480 30.45 13.67 -30.57
C VAL A 480 30.57 14.57 -31.81
N LYS A 481 30.74 15.86 -31.61
CA LYS A 481 31.18 16.79 -32.66
C LYS A 481 32.65 16.53 -32.93
N ASN A 482 32.95 15.87 -34.06
CA ASN A 482 34.27 15.86 -34.65
C ASN A 482 34.58 17.28 -35.15
N ALA A 483 35.48 17.98 -34.53
CA ALA A 483 36.16 19.15 -35.08
C ALA A 483 37.53 18.68 -35.62
N ALA A 484 37.72 18.80 -36.92
CA ALA A 484 39.02 18.61 -37.56
C ALA A 484 39.93 19.81 -37.29
N PRO A 485 41.28 19.63 -37.17
CA PRO A 485 42.21 20.74 -37.04
C PRO A 485 42.47 21.40 -38.37
N PRO A 486 42.78 22.71 -38.38
CA PRO A 486 43.19 23.42 -39.61
C PRO A 486 44.64 23.13 -39.93
N SER A 487 44.93 23.09 -41.22
CA SER A 487 46.21 22.99 -41.89
C SER A 487 47.20 24.07 -41.56
#